data_c8215794b9c1635c84de8c112ca6f749
#
_entry.id   c8215794b9c1635c84de8c112ca6f749
#
_cell.length_a   1.000
_cell.length_b   1.000
_cell.length_c   1.000
_cell.angle_alpha   90.00
_cell.angle_beta   90.00
_cell.angle_gamma   90.00
#
_symmetry.space_group_name_H-M   'P 1'
#
loop_
_entity.id
_entity.type
_entity.pdbx_description
1 polymer ?
#
loop_
_entity_poly.entity_id
_entity_poly.type
_entity_poly.pdbx_seq_one_letter_code
_entity_poly.pdbx_strand_id
1 'polypeptide(L)'
;MFQKFYPDVYMDSTYEIDFEQLYQDGYRGIIFDIDNTLVTHGAPADTRAIALFAELKRIGFQCCLLSNNKEPRVKMFNDSVHVNYIYDAHKPSVQNYKKAMELMGTDKNSTVFIGDQIFTD
;
A
#
# COMPACT_ATOMS: atom_id res chain seq x y z
N MET A 1 1.92 12.53 -5.84
CA MET A 1 2.40 11.28 -5.24
C MET A 1 3.12 11.56 -3.92
N PHE A 2 2.95 10.69 -2.96
CA PHE A 2 3.64 10.80 -1.69
C PHE A 2 5.10 10.41 -1.87
N GLN A 3 6.02 11.31 -1.53
CA GLN A 3 7.44 11.11 -1.89
C GLN A 3 8.39 11.14 -0.72
N LYS A 4 7.92 11.41 0.47
CA LYS A 4 8.82 11.50 1.61
C LYS A 4 8.95 10.14 2.24
N PHE A 5 10.11 9.55 2.05
CA PHE A 5 10.44 8.26 2.63
C PHE A 5 11.83 8.32 3.21
N TYR A 6 11.96 7.80 4.41
CA TYR A 6 13.24 7.72 5.11
C TYR A 6 13.56 6.25 5.27
N PRO A 7 14.51 5.71 4.48
CA PRO A 7 14.74 4.25 4.45
C PRO A 7 14.96 3.61 5.79
N ASP A 8 15.56 4.34 6.74
CA ASP A 8 15.87 3.79 8.06
C ASP A 8 14.66 3.62 8.95
N VAL A 9 13.54 4.28 8.63
CA VAL A 9 12.36 4.31 9.49
C VAL A 9 11.06 4.18 8.71
N TYR A 10 11.12 3.75 7.45
CA TYR A 10 9.93 3.81 6.61
C TYR A 10 8.78 2.93 7.11
N MET A 11 9.09 1.82 7.77
CA MET A 11 8.01 0.98 8.31
C MET A 11 7.23 1.72 9.39
N ASP A 12 7.92 2.39 10.29
CA ASP A 12 7.25 3.22 11.29
C ASP A 12 6.61 4.43 10.65
N SER A 13 7.26 5.01 9.62
CA SER A 13 6.73 6.17 8.91
C SER A 13 5.39 5.88 8.27
N THR A 14 5.19 4.65 7.76
CA THR A 14 3.91 4.27 7.18
C THR A 14 2.78 4.46 8.18
N TYR A 15 3.00 4.05 9.44
CA TYR A 15 1.98 4.12 10.47
C TYR A 15 1.85 5.52 11.08
N GLU A 16 2.74 6.44 10.72
CA GLU A 16 2.68 7.83 11.19
C GLU A 16 2.05 8.78 10.18
N ILE A 17 1.69 8.29 9.00
CA ILE A 17 1.08 9.12 7.96
C ILE A 17 -0.32 9.57 8.40
N ASP A 18 -0.61 10.86 8.18
CA ASP A 18 -1.95 11.39 8.42
C ASP A 18 -2.84 11.07 7.21
N PHE A 19 -3.46 9.91 7.26
CA PHE A 19 -4.30 9.46 6.14
C PHE A 19 -5.57 10.27 6.00
N GLU A 20 -6.10 10.83 7.09
CA GLU A 20 -7.27 11.69 6.99
C GLU A 20 -6.94 12.95 6.20
N GLN A 21 -5.74 13.51 6.40
CA GLN A 21 -5.31 14.65 5.61
C GLN A 21 -5.16 14.30 4.14
N LEU A 22 -4.60 13.13 3.83
CA LEU A 22 -4.52 12.67 2.45
C LEU A 22 -5.90 12.58 1.80
N TYR A 23 -6.87 12.07 2.54
CA TYR A 23 -8.23 11.98 2.04
C TYR A 23 -8.81 13.37 1.76
N GLN A 24 -8.59 14.31 2.67
CA GLN A 24 -9.05 15.69 2.50
C GLN A 24 -8.38 16.36 1.31
N ASP A 25 -7.13 15.98 1.02
CA ASP A 25 -6.38 16.52 -0.10
C ASP A 25 -6.82 15.92 -1.45
N GLY A 26 -7.74 14.96 -1.45
CA GLY A 26 -8.31 14.41 -2.68
C GLY A 26 -7.85 13.02 -3.03
N TYR A 27 -6.99 12.40 -2.23
CA TYR A 27 -6.55 11.04 -2.51
C TYR A 27 -7.62 10.03 -2.11
N ARG A 28 -7.74 8.98 -2.90
CA ARG A 28 -8.79 7.96 -2.70
C ARG A 28 -8.26 6.55 -2.78
N GLY A 29 -7.08 6.34 -3.35
CA GLY A 29 -6.47 5.03 -3.47
C GLY A 29 -5.06 5.02 -2.91
N ILE A 30 -4.68 3.92 -2.27
CA ILE A 30 -3.34 3.73 -1.75
C ILE A 30 -2.81 2.38 -2.23
N ILE A 31 -1.64 2.39 -2.86
CA ILE A 31 -0.92 1.18 -3.23
C ILE A 31 0.17 0.97 -2.19
N PHE A 32 0.22 -0.21 -1.59
CA PHE A 32 1.19 -0.54 -0.56
C PHE A 32 2.11 -1.67 -0.99
N ASP A 33 3.41 -1.53 -0.71
CA ASP A 33 4.27 -2.69 -0.55
C ASP A 33 3.94 -3.39 0.77
N ILE A 34 4.28 -4.67 0.89
CA ILE A 34 4.07 -5.41 2.13
C ILE A 34 5.36 -5.46 2.95
N ASP A 35 6.39 -6.09 2.39
CA ASP A 35 7.62 -6.38 3.14
C ASP A 35 8.37 -5.10 3.43
N ASN A 36 8.74 -4.92 4.70
CA ASN A 36 9.50 -3.76 5.21
C ASN A 36 8.77 -2.43 5.06
N THR A 37 7.49 -2.46 4.71
CA THR A 37 6.63 -1.27 4.66
C THR A 37 5.52 -1.39 5.68
N LEU A 38 4.83 -2.52 5.68
CA LEU A 38 3.72 -2.77 6.61
C LEU A 38 4.13 -3.73 7.72
N VAL A 39 4.94 -4.72 7.39
CA VAL A 39 5.46 -5.72 8.33
C VAL A 39 6.88 -6.07 7.93
N THR A 40 7.61 -6.76 8.81
CA THR A 40 8.93 -7.25 8.48
C THR A 40 8.84 -8.29 7.36
N HIS A 41 9.95 -8.49 6.67
CA HIS A 41 10.01 -9.37 5.51
C HIS A 41 9.45 -10.76 5.84
N GLY A 42 8.49 -11.21 5.06
CA GLY A 42 7.90 -12.53 5.18
C GLY A 42 6.83 -12.68 6.25
N ALA A 43 6.57 -11.65 7.04
CA ALA A 43 5.63 -11.75 8.15
C ALA A 43 4.17 -11.63 7.69
N PRO A 44 3.24 -12.29 8.40
CA PRO A 44 1.81 -12.07 8.14
C PRO A 44 1.38 -10.69 8.65
N ALA A 45 0.14 -10.30 8.33
CA ALA A 45 -0.41 -9.06 8.85
C ALA A 45 -0.48 -9.15 10.38
N ASP A 46 0.08 -8.15 11.06
CA ASP A 46 0.03 -8.07 12.51
C ASP A 46 -1.13 -7.18 12.95
N THR A 47 -1.30 -7.04 14.26
CA THR A 47 -2.39 -6.25 14.82
C THR A 47 -2.36 -4.80 14.30
N ARG A 48 -1.16 -4.24 14.18
CA ARG A 48 -1.00 -2.87 13.71
C ARG A 48 -1.43 -2.72 12.25
N ALA A 49 -1.06 -3.67 11.41
CA ALA A 49 -1.44 -3.66 9.99
C ALA A 49 -2.95 -3.83 9.83
N ILE A 50 -3.53 -4.77 10.59
CA ILE A 50 -4.97 -5.00 10.52
C ILE A 50 -5.74 -3.75 10.94
N ALA A 51 -5.30 -3.10 12.00
CA ALA A 51 -5.92 -1.86 12.47
C ALA A 51 -5.81 -0.74 11.43
N LEU A 52 -4.65 -0.63 10.78
CA LEU A 52 -4.46 0.38 9.73
C LEU A 52 -5.47 0.20 8.60
N PHE A 53 -5.61 -1.02 8.09
CA PHE A 53 -6.53 -1.23 6.97
C PHE A 53 -7.98 -1.04 7.36
N ALA A 54 -8.36 -1.37 8.60
CA ALA A 54 -9.69 -1.06 9.09
C ALA A 54 -9.93 0.45 9.12
N GLU A 55 -8.93 1.21 9.56
CA GLU A 55 -9.03 2.67 9.60
C GLU A 55 -9.10 3.27 8.21
N LEU A 56 -8.32 2.76 7.27
CA LEU A 56 -8.35 3.26 5.89
C LEU A 56 -9.71 3.02 5.25
N LYS A 57 -10.32 1.88 5.52
CA LYS A 57 -11.69 1.62 5.06
C LYS A 57 -12.67 2.60 5.66
N ARG A 58 -12.54 2.87 6.96
CA ARG A 58 -13.42 3.81 7.65
C ARG A 58 -13.32 5.20 7.03
N ILE A 59 -12.10 5.65 6.71
CA ILE A 59 -11.89 6.96 6.09
C ILE A 59 -12.50 7.00 4.69
N GLY A 60 -12.43 5.92 3.94
CA GLY A 60 -13.00 5.85 2.60
C GLY A 60 -12.01 5.50 1.51
N PHE A 61 -10.80 5.06 1.86
CA PHE A 61 -9.80 4.67 0.87
C PHE A 61 -10.07 3.30 0.28
N GLN A 62 -9.70 3.16 -0.99
CA GLN A 62 -9.49 1.88 -1.63
C GLN A 62 -8.00 1.56 -1.52
N CYS A 63 -7.67 0.29 -1.30
CA CYS A 63 -6.28 -0.12 -1.14
C CYS A 63 -5.93 -1.26 -2.07
N CYS A 64 -4.67 -1.33 -2.47
CA CYS A 64 -4.15 -2.42 -3.27
C CYS A 64 -2.74 -2.76 -2.80
N LEU A 65 -2.50 -4.03 -2.53
CA LEU A 65 -1.16 -4.52 -2.22
C LEU A 65 -0.44 -4.80 -3.54
N LEU A 66 0.81 -4.37 -3.65
CA LEU A 66 1.60 -4.59 -4.85
C LEU A 66 2.92 -5.23 -4.43
N SER A 67 3.17 -6.47 -4.85
CA SER A 67 4.28 -7.25 -4.34
C SER A 67 5.01 -7.98 -5.46
N ASN A 68 6.34 -8.07 -5.33
CA ASN A 68 7.15 -8.91 -6.22
C ASN A 68 7.07 -10.38 -5.84
N ASN A 69 6.50 -10.70 -4.68
CA ASN A 69 6.41 -12.06 -4.20
C ASN A 69 5.34 -12.85 -4.94
N LYS A 70 5.36 -14.16 -4.76
CA LYS A 70 4.37 -15.04 -5.34
C LYS A 70 3.05 -14.96 -4.58
N GLU A 71 1.99 -15.46 -5.20
CA GLU A 71 0.65 -15.30 -4.66
C GLU A 71 0.48 -15.83 -3.24
N PRO A 72 1.03 -17.00 -2.86
CA PRO A 72 0.82 -17.48 -1.48
C PRO A 72 1.29 -16.50 -0.41
N ARG A 73 2.41 -15.81 -0.66
CA ARG A 73 2.91 -14.80 0.28
C ARG A 73 1.92 -13.64 0.44
N VAL A 74 1.44 -13.15 -0.70
CA VAL A 74 0.54 -12.00 -0.72
C VAL A 74 -0.81 -12.36 -0.11
N LYS A 75 -1.33 -13.54 -0.44
CA LYS A 75 -2.60 -14.00 0.12
C LYS A 75 -2.53 -14.20 1.62
N MET A 76 -1.41 -14.71 2.11
CA MET A 76 -1.24 -14.89 3.55
C MET A 76 -1.43 -13.58 4.29
N PHE A 77 -0.83 -12.50 3.79
CA PHE A 77 -1.02 -11.19 4.37
C PHE A 77 -2.47 -10.71 4.18
N ASN A 78 -2.99 -10.86 2.97
CA ASN A 78 -4.30 -10.33 2.63
C ASN A 78 -5.46 -11.06 3.31
N ASP A 79 -5.24 -12.28 3.79
CA ASP A 79 -6.28 -13.02 4.50
C ASP A 79 -6.80 -12.27 5.73
N SER A 80 -5.99 -11.38 6.29
CA SER A 80 -6.39 -10.61 7.47
C SER A 80 -6.86 -9.21 7.15
N VAL A 81 -6.57 -8.68 5.95
CA VAL A 81 -6.89 -7.28 5.63
C VAL A 81 -7.90 -7.14 4.49
N HIS A 82 -8.00 -8.11 3.61
CA HIS A 82 -9.05 -8.21 2.58
C HIS A 82 -9.14 -6.97 1.67
N VAL A 83 -8.06 -6.71 0.95
CA VAL A 83 -8.05 -5.63 -0.04
C VAL A 83 -7.65 -6.18 -1.40
N ASN A 84 -7.62 -5.33 -2.42
CA ASN A 84 -7.10 -5.71 -3.73
C ASN A 84 -5.63 -6.04 -3.63
N TYR A 85 -5.14 -6.94 -4.49
CA TYR A 85 -3.71 -7.25 -4.49
C TYR A 85 -3.23 -7.64 -5.89
N ILE A 86 -1.94 -7.39 -6.12
CA ILE A 86 -1.23 -7.83 -7.32
C ILE A 86 0.05 -8.50 -6.83
N TYR A 87 0.27 -9.74 -7.24
CA TYR A 87 1.47 -10.49 -6.89
C TYR A 87 2.37 -10.61 -8.12
N ASP A 88 3.62 -11.02 -7.89
CA ASP A 88 4.61 -11.24 -8.95
C ASP A 88 4.72 -10.00 -9.85
N ALA A 89 4.74 -8.84 -9.23
CA ALA A 89 4.52 -7.59 -9.94
C ALA A 89 5.74 -7.08 -10.71
N HIS A 90 6.93 -7.58 -10.39
CA HIS A 90 8.19 -7.14 -11.04
C HIS A 90 8.35 -5.62 -11.00
N LYS A 91 8.23 -5.06 -9.82
CA LYS A 91 8.35 -3.62 -9.64
C LYS A 91 9.76 -3.10 -9.95
N PRO A 92 9.89 -1.85 -10.38
CA PRO A 92 8.81 -0.94 -10.68
C PRO A 92 8.21 -1.23 -12.06
N SER A 93 6.90 -1.15 -12.15
CA SER A 93 6.21 -1.41 -13.41
C SER A 93 5.02 -0.47 -13.53
N VAL A 94 5.05 0.37 -14.55
CA VAL A 94 3.96 1.30 -14.81
C VAL A 94 2.65 0.55 -15.05
N GLN A 95 2.73 -0.60 -15.75
CA GLN A 95 1.53 -1.38 -16.04
C GLN A 95 0.87 -1.89 -14.77
N ASN A 96 1.67 -2.31 -13.78
CA ASN A 96 1.12 -2.81 -12.52
C ASN A 96 0.50 -1.69 -11.70
N TYR A 97 1.07 -0.50 -11.74
CA TYR A 97 0.44 0.65 -11.09
C TYR A 97 -0.90 0.99 -11.73
N LYS A 98 -0.97 0.95 -13.07
CA LYS A 98 -2.23 1.16 -13.78
C LYS A 98 -3.26 0.12 -13.42
N LYS A 99 -2.84 -1.14 -13.35
CA LYS A 99 -3.74 -2.24 -12.98
C LYS A 99 -4.27 -2.04 -11.56
N ALA A 100 -3.40 -1.64 -10.63
CA ALA A 100 -3.82 -1.38 -9.25
C ALA A 100 -4.85 -0.26 -9.20
N MET A 101 -4.62 0.82 -9.94
CA MET A 101 -5.56 1.93 -9.98
C MET A 101 -6.90 1.50 -10.58
N GLU A 102 -6.88 0.66 -11.61
CA GLU A 102 -8.13 0.13 -12.17
C GLU A 102 -8.89 -0.70 -11.15
N LEU A 103 -8.19 -1.55 -10.40
CA LEU A 103 -8.82 -2.35 -9.35
C LEU A 103 -9.44 -1.49 -8.26
N MET A 104 -8.83 -0.35 -7.96
CA MET A 104 -9.31 0.56 -6.93
C MET A 104 -10.32 1.58 -7.44
N GLY A 105 -10.44 1.73 -8.76
CA GLY A 105 -11.30 2.76 -9.33
C GLY A 105 -10.73 4.16 -9.16
N THR A 106 -9.41 4.31 -9.15
CA THR A 106 -8.74 5.59 -8.95
C THR A 106 -7.82 5.90 -10.13
N ASP A 107 -7.16 7.07 -10.10
CA ASP A 107 -6.23 7.47 -11.13
C ASP A 107 -4.94 8.02 -10.50
N LYS A 108 -3.99 8.44 -11.34
CA LYS A 108 -2.70 8.89 -10.84
C LYS A 108 -2.78 10.16 -10.00
N ASN A 109 -3.83 10.94 -10.17
CA ASN A 109 -4.00 12.17 -9.39
C ASN A 109 -4.66 11.92 -8.04
N SER A 110 -5.27 10.75 -7.86
CA SER A 110 -5.97 10.39 -6.64
C SER A 110 -5.36 9.18 -5.94
N THR A 111 -4.19 8.73 -6.36
CA THR A 111 -3.54 7.52 -5.84
C THR A 111 -2.20 7.85 -5.24
N VAL A 112 -1.90 7.27 -4.08
CA VAL A 112 -0.61 7.39 -3.40
C VAL A 112 0.05 6.03 -3.41
N PHE A 113 1.37 5.99 -3.61
CA PHE A 113 2.15 4.77 -3.45
C PHE A 113 2.99 4.87 -2.18
N ILE A 114 2.92 3.84 -1.35
CA ILE A 114 3.70 3.75 -0.11
C ILE A 114 4.47 2.45 -0.13
N GLY A 115 5.80 2.55 -0.17
CA GLY A 115 6.67 1.39 -0.25
C GLY A 115 8.02 1.66 0.39
N ASP A 116 8.84 0.60 0.46
CA ASP A 116 10.17 0.68 1.03
C ASP A 116 11.22 1.18 0.05
N GLN A 117 10.83 1.44 -1.19
CA GLN A 117 11.69 2.00 -2.20
C GLN A 117 11.23 3.41 -2.50
N ILE A 118 12.19 4.26 -2.82
CA ILE A 118 11.88 5.64 -3.18
C ILE A 118 11.60 5.69 -4.67
N PHE A 119 10.40 6.13 -5.02
CA PHE A 119 10.03 6.31 -6.41
C PHE A 119 9.88 7.79 -6.69
N THR A 120 10.41 8.22 -7.82
CA THR A 120 10.17 9.57 -8.32
C THR A 120 9.20 9.48 -9.48
N ASP A 121 8.34 10.45 -9.54
CA ASP A 121 7.33 10.50 -10.62
C ASP A 121 7.94 10.89 -11.95
#